data_6b261b417f0f60df034c07532790938f
#
_entry.id   6b261b417f0f60df034c07532790938f
#
_cell.length_a   1.000
_cell.length_b   1.000
_cell.length_c   1.000
_cell.angle_alpha   90.00
_cell.angle_beta   90.00
_cell.angle_gamma   90.00
#
_symmetry.space_group_name_H-M   'P 1'
#
loop_
_entity.id
_entity.type
_entity.pdbx_description
1 polymer ?
#
loop_
_entity_poly.entity_id
_entity_poly.type
_entity_poly.pdbx_seq_one_letter_code
_entity_poly.pdbx_strand_id
1 'polypeptide(L)'
;AERVSTLLSQTHIDAINIPEVHMEESRGERPLAESHRAEPREFGRLLQDSVGIEAIVNRVTVHAKREHQAEWFRSSHDDYGIENVVLVGGESGEQSYPGPSVVESSKMILEEINDSSREIFCGGICIPSRKVESARLVKKGASGIEYFTTQVLYDSDDICKMISHYMAACEKEGSSPKRILLSFAPVSSNKNIEFLKWLGVVIPDSTEDYL
;
A
#
# COMPACT_ATOMS: atom_id res chain seq x y z
N ALA A 1 6.95 16.64 11.70
CA ALA A 1 6.54 15.68 12.74
C ALA A 1 5.57 16.33 13.74
N GLU A 2 5.95 17.29 14.57
CA GLU A 2 5.11 17.92 15.63
C GLU A 2 3.72 18.37 15.13
N ARG A 3 3.66 19.05 13.97
CA ARG A 3 2.37 19.50 13.41
C ARG A 3 1.45 18.33 13.07
N VAL A 4 1.99 17.22 12.57
CA VAL A 4 1.21 16.02 12.26
C VAL A 4 0.74 15.36 13.54
N SER A 5 1.60 15.17 14.52
CA SER A 5 1.23 14.63 15.84
C SER A 5 0.11 15.45 16.51
N THR A 6 0.20 16.79 16.47
CA THR A 6 -0.83 17.69 17.01
C THR A 6 -2.18 17.52 16.30
N LEU A 7 -2.19 17.37 14.96
CA LEU A 7 -3.42 17.16 14.21
C LEU A 7 -4.02 15.78 14.50
N LEU A 8 -3.19 14.74 14.54
CA LEU A 8 -3.64 13.37 14.78
C LEU A 8 -4.19 13.17 16.20
N SER A 9 -3.61 13.83 17.21
CA SER A 9 -4.12 13.77 18.59
C SER A 9 -5.53 14.35 18.76
N GLN A 10 -6.03 15.11 17.78
CA GLN A 10 -7.37 15.69 17.74
C GLN A 10 -8.36 14.88 16.89
N THR A 11 -7.93 13.75 16.33
CA THR A 11 -8.73 12.91 15.45
C THR A 11 -8.96 11.53 16.06
N HIS A 12 -10.04 10.87 15.67
CA HIS A 12 -10.32 9.47 16.03
C HIS A 12 -10.02 8.60 14.82
N ILE A 13 -8.74 8.23 14.66
CA ILE A 13 -8.28 7.30 13.62
C ILE A 13 -7.58 6.12 14.28
N ASP A 14 -7.73 4.93 13.70
CA ASP A 14 -7.16 3.69 14.23
C ASP A 14 -5.69 3.53 13.83
N ALA A 15 -5.36 3.93 12.60
CA ALA A 15 -4.00 3.79 12.07
C ALA A 15 -3.67 4.89 11.06
N ILE A 16 -2.37 5.09 10.81
CA ILE A 16 -1.87 5.96 9.75
C ILE A 16 -1.08 5.15 8.74
N ASN A 17 -1.43 5.28 7.45
CA ASN A 17 -0.68 4.66 6.37
C ASN A 17 0.38 5.64 5.83
N ILE A 18 1.65 5.22 5.87
CA ILE A 18 2.81 6.01 5.47
C ILE A 18 3.34 5.45 4.14
N PRO A 19 3.13 6.15 3.01
CA PRO A 19 3.52 5.65 1.70
C PRO A 19 5.03 5.73 1.48
N GLU A 20 5.60 4.69 0.87
CA GLU A 20 6.89 4.75 0.19
C GLU A 20 6.64 5.08 -1.29
N VAL A 21 7.15 6.20 -1.77
CA VAL A 21 7.00 6.64 -3.16
C VAL A 21 8.36 6.68 -3.83
N HIS A 22 8.54 5.86 -4.86
CA HIS A 22 9.70 5.88 -5.73
C HIS A 22 9.43 6.69 -7.00
N MET A 23 10.47 7.33 -7.52
CA MET A 23 10.45 7.90 -8.88
C MET A 23 10.70 6.76 -9.85
N GLU A 24 9.78 6.53 -10.76
CA GLU A 24 9.95 5.58 -11.86
C GLU A 24 9.93 6.35 -13.19
N GLU A 25 10.85 6.01 -14.08
CA GLU A 25 10.99 6.68 -15.40
C GLU A 25 9.72 6.56 -16.25
N SER A 26 8.97 5.48 -16.07
CA SER A 26 7.71 5.22 -16.77
C SER A 26 6.62 6.25 -16.50
N ARG A 27 6.68 6.96 -15.37
CA ARG A 27 5.68 7.97 -14.97
C ARG A 27 6.00 9.38 -15.44
N GLY A 28 7.16 9.59 -16.05
CA GLY A 28 7.63 10.91 -16.42
C GLY A 28 7.92 11.81 -15.21
N GLU A 29 8.02 13.12 -15.47
CA GLU A 29 8.36 14.10 -14.44
C GLU A 29 7.23 14.24 -13.39
N ARG A 30 7.62 14.27 -12.12
CA ARG A 30 6.68 14.42 -11.01
C ARG A 30 6.11 15.86 -10.99
N PRO A 31 4.77 16.03 -10.95
CA PRO A 31 4.15 17.37 -10.97
C PRO A 31 4.42 18.22 -9.73
N LEU A 32 4.84 17.59 -8.62
CA LEU A 32 5.16 18.27 -7.37
C LEU A 32 6.66 18.16 -7.08
N ALA A 33 7.27 19.26 -6.63
CA ALA A 33 8.67 19.28 -6.23
C ALA A 33 8.97 18.24 -5.15
N GLU A 34 10.13 17.59 -5.26
CA GLU A 34 10.61 16.72 -4.17
C GLU A 34 10.93 17.56 -2.93
N SER A 35 10.32 17.17 -1.82
CA SER A 35 10.72 17.64 -0.50
C SER A 35 11.63 16.59 0.17
N HIS A 36 12.42 17.02 1.15
CA HIS A 36 13.18 16.08 1.98
C HIS A 36 12.22 15.08 2.62
N ARG A 37 12.43 13.80 2.40
CA ARG A 37 11.59 12.70 2.92
C ARG A 37 12.19 12.17 4.21
N ALA A 38 11.35 12.06 5.23
CA ALA A 38 11.70 11.24 6.39
C ALA A 38 11.70 9.77 5.99
N GLU A 39 12.50 8.95 6.64
CA GLU A 39 12.42 7.51 6.50
C GLU A 39 11.06 7.05 7.05
N PRO A 40 10.26 6.27 6.29
CA PRO A 40 8.89 5.97 6.68
C PRO A 40 8.73 5.26 8.02
N ARG A 41 9.67 4.37 8.38
CA ARG A 41 9.63 3.63 9.66
C ARG A 41 9.98 4.52 10.85
N GLU A 42 10.98 5.41 10.69
CA GLU A 42 11.31 6.42 11.72
C GLU A 42 10.11 7.32 12.00
N PHE A 43 9.43 7.75 10.93
CA PHE A 43 8.25 8.58 11.06
C PHE A 43 7.08 7.81 11.70
N GLY A 44 6.88 6.54 11.31
CA GLY A 44 5.89 5.64 11.89
C GLY A 44 6.10 5.46 13.39
N ARG A 45 7.33 5.09 13.79
CA ARG A 45 7.69 4.96 15.21
C ARG A 45 7.42 6.24 16.00
N LEU A 46 7.85 7.37 15.47
CA LEU A 46 7.63 8.66 16.14
C LEU A 46 6.12 8.92 16.38
N LEU A 47 5.25 8.58 15.43
CA LEU A 47 3.81 8.74 15.58
C LEU A 47 3.22 7.74 16.59
N GLN A 48 3.66 6.50 16.57
CA GLN A 48 3.28 5.49 17.58
C GLN A 48 3.65 5.96 18.99
N ASP A 49 4.89 6.42 19.17
CA ASP A 49 5.40 6.88 20.47
C ASP A 49 4.73 8.18 20.96
N SER A 50 4.42 9.13 20.04
CA SER A 50 3.93 10.45 20.42
C SER A 50 2.40 10.55 20.51
N VAL A 51 1.66 9.75 19.77
CA VAL A 51 0.19 9.85 19.64
C VAL A 51 -0.51 8.54 19.99
N GLY A 52 0.20 7.41 20.01
CA GLY A 52 -0.38 6.09 20.27
C GLY A 52 -1.22 5.54 19.10
N ILE A 53 -0.95 6.01 17.88
CA ILE A 53 -1.66 5.59 16.67
C ILE A 53 -0.83 4.54 15.94
N GLU A 54 -1.46 3.44 15.53
CA GLU A 54 -0.84 2.39 14.74
C GLU A 54 -0.24 2.92 13.43
N ALA A 55 1.00 2.53 13.10
CA ALA A 55 1.64 2.89 11.84
C ALA A 55 1.63 1.71 10.86
N ILE A 56 1.12 1.96 9.66
CA ILE A 56 1.18 1.04 8.52
C ILE A 56 2.19 1.61 7.54
N VAL A 57 3.28 0.91 7.27
CA VAL A 57 4.33 1.40 6.37
C VAL A 57 4.25 0.68 5.03
N ASN A 58 4.20 1.44 3.94
CA ASN A 58 4.27 0.84 2.61
C ASN A 58 5.72 0.52 2.24
N ARG A 59 5.93 -0.64 1.62
CA ARG A 59 7.22 -1.07 1.11
C ARG A 59 7.14 -1.47 -0.36
N VAL A 60 7.89 -0.79 -1.22
CA VAL A 60 8.08 -1.21 -2.61
C VAL A 60 9.10 -2.34 -2.66
N THR A 61 8.64 -3.55 -2.95
CA THR A 61 9.45 -4.78 -2.77
C THR A 61 10.47 -5.00 -3.88
N VAL A 62 10.18 -4.49 -5.08
CA VAL A 62 10.90 -4.85 -6.30
C VAL A 62 12.22 -4.11 -6.53
N HIS A 63 12.48 -3.00 -5.85
CA HIS A 63 13.66 -2.16 -6.12
C HIS A 63 14.92 -2.60 -5.38
N ALA A 64 14.82 -3.41 -4.36
CA ALA A 64 15.96 -3.92 -3.61
C ALA A 64 16.04 -5.44 -3.68
N LYS A 65 17.26 -6.00 -3.71
CA LYS A 65 17.48 -7.44 -3.71
C LYS A 65 16.81 -8.12 -2.51
N ARG A 66 16.53 -9.42 -2.63
CA ARG A 66 15.85 -10.22 -1.61
C ARG A 66 16.46 -10.09 -0.21
N GLU A 67 17.79 -10.12 -0.12
CA GLU A 67 18.51 -10.06 1.16
C GLU A 67 18.30 -8.72 1.86
N HIS A 68 18.31 -7.62 1.09
CA HIS A 68 18.03 -6.27 1.63
C HIS A 68 16.56 -6.10 2.00
N GLN A 69 15.63 -6.75 1.27
CA GLN A 69 14.22 -6.75 1.66
C GLN A 69 14.02 -7.52 2.98
N ALA A 70 14.63 -8.68 3.12
CA ALA A 70 14.56 -9.47 4.36
C ALA A 70 15.08 -8.69 5.58
N GLU A 71 16.21 -8.01 5.42
CA GLU A 71 16.80 -7.16 6.46
C GLU A 71 15.87 -5.98 6.79
N TRP A 72 15.31 -5.33 5.77
CA TRP A 72 14.36 -4.24 5.95
C TRP A 72 13.13 -4.69 6.76
N PHE A 73 12.57 -5.87 6.49
CA PHE A 73 11.42 -6.38 7.23
C PHE A 73 11.78 -6.70 8.68
N ARG A 74 12.92 -7.36 8.94
CA ARG A 74 13.38 -7.63 10.32
C ARG A 74 13.57 -6.34 11.10
N SER A 75 14.34 -5.41 10.56
CA SER A 75 14.61 -4.13 11.24
C SER A 75 13.34 -3.29 11.40
N SER A 76 12.35 -3.41 10.52
CA SER A 76 11.07 -2.69 10.68
C SER A 76 10.39 -3.06 12.00
N HIS A 77 10.36 -4.33 12.36
CA HIS A 77 9.83 -4.79 13.63
C HIS A 77 10.83 -4.52 14.77
N ASP A 78 12.06 -5.00 14.65
CA ASP A 78 13.04 -5.08 15.76
C ASP A 78 13.53 -3.69 16.19
N ASP A 79 13.79 -2.79 15.24
CA ASP A 79 14.34 -1.46 15.50
C ASP A 79 13.28 -0.36 15.57
N TYR A 80 12.19 -0.50 14.82
CA TYR A 80 11.18 0.55 14.68
C TYR A 80 9.82 0.19 15.29
N GLY A 81 9.58 -1.06 15.70
CA GLY A 81 8.29 -1.50 16.23
C GLY A 81 7.15 -1.40 15.21
N ILE A 82 7.45 -1.56 13.91
CA ILE A 82 6.47 -1.55 12.84
C ILE A 82 6.02 -2.99 12.58
N GLU A 83 4.78 -3.28 12.91
CA GLU A 83 4.17 -4.59 12.75
C GLU A 83 3.28 -4.67 11.49
N ASN A 84 2.83 -3.53 10.94
CA ASN A 84 1.94 -3.47 9.79
C ASN A 84 2.65 -2.92 8.55
N VAL A 85 2.71 -3.73 7.49
CA VAL A 85 3.39 -3.37 6.24
C VAL A 85 2.47 -3.63 5.04
N VAL A 86 2.33 -2.65 4.14
CA VAL A 86 1.67 -2.82 2.85
C VAL A 86 2.72 -3.06 1.78
N LEU A 87 2.67 -4.22 1.14
CA LEU A 87 3.59 -4.60 0.08
C LEU A 87 3.12 -4.02 -1.26
N VAL A 88 4.00 -3.25 -1.89
CA VAL A 88 3.78 -2.61 -3.18
C VAL A 88 4.70 -3.24 -4.22
N GLY A 89 4.15 -3.64 -5.35
CA GLY A 89 4.91 -4.19 -6.50
C GLY A 89 5.41 -3.10 -7.44
N GLY A 90 6.04 -3.53 -8.53
CA GLY A 90 6.45 -2.65 -9.63
C GLY A 90 5.26 -2.20 -10.48
N GLU A 91 5.47 -1.17 -11.28
CA GLU A 91 4.45 -0.56 -12.14
C GLU A 91 4.11 -1.45 -13.34
N SER A 92 5.11 -2.08 -13.94
CA SER A 92 4.96 -2.92 -15.15
C SER A 92 5.34 -4.37 -14.86
N GLY A 93 4.53 -5.30 -15.36
CA GLY A 93 4.87 -6.73 -15.37
C GLY A 93 5.88 -7.10 -16.46
N GLU A 94 6.20 -6.20 -17.36
CA GLU A 94 7.16 -6.40 -18.46
C GLU A 94 8.57 -5.96 -18.07
N GLN A 95 8.71 -5.15 -17.03
CA GLN A 95 9.99 -4.69 -16.52
C GLN A 95 10.62 -5.73 -15.59
N SER A 96 11.91 -5.98 -15.77
CA SER A 96 12.69 -6.82 -14.86
C SER A 96 13.16 -5.99 -13.68
N TYR A 97 12.83 -6.44 -12.48
CA TYR A 97 13.23 -5.80 -11.24
C TYR A 97 14.25 -6.67 -10.46
N PRO A 98 15.16 -6.04 -9.70
CA PRO A 98 16.16 -6.79 -8.92
C PRO A 98 15.59 -7.48 -7.68
N GLY A 99 14.44 -7.04 -7.19
CA GLY A 99 13.83 -7.49 -5.96
C GLY A 99 12.66 -8.45 -6.16
N PRO A 100 12.18 -9.04 -5.06
CA PRO A 100 11.09 -10.01 -5.08
C PRO A 100 9.75 -9.34 -5.40
N SER A 101 8.88 -10.08 -6.05
CA SER A 101 7.47 -9.70 -6.22
C SER A 101 6.74 -9.63 -4.88
N VAL A 102 5.55 -9.02 -4.86
CA VAL A 102 4.69 -8.99 -3.67
C VAL A 102 4.41 -10.40 -3.13
N VAL A 103 4.15 -11.37 -4.01
CA VAL A 103 3.89 -12.76 -3.64
C VAL A 103 5.12 -13.43 -3.02
N GLU A 104 6.31 -13.20 -3.56
CA GLU A 104 7.55 -13.73 -2.99
C GLU A 104 7.90 -13.06 -1.67
N SER A 105 7.67 -11.75 -1.56
CA SER A 105 7.90 -11.00 -0.31
C SER A 105 6.96 -11.42 0.80
N SER A 106 5.66 -11.59 0.52
CA SER A 106 4.72 -12.05 1.55
C SER A 106 5.01 -13.47 2.02
N LYS A 107 5.40 -14.37 1.12
CA LYS A 107 5.87 -15.71 1.51
C LYS A 107 7.13 -15.65 2.37
N MET A 108 8.11 -14.83 1.98
CA MET A 108 9.34 -14.64 2.76
C MET A 108 9.03 -14.14 4.18
N ILE A 109 8.10 -13.19 4.32
CA ILE A 109 7.70 -12.71 5.64
C ILE A 109 7.04 -13.82 6.44
N LEU A 110 6.11 -14.55 5.86
CA LEU A 110 5.37 -15.62 6.54
C LEU A 110 6.28 -16.80 6.94
N GLU A 111 7.21 -17.20 6.07
CA GLU A 111 7.98 -18.44 6.21
C GLU A 111 9.37 -18.23 6.84
N GLU A 112 9.96 -17.01 6.73
CA GLU A 112 11.37 -16.78 7.08
C GLU A 112 11.60 -15.61 8.05
N ILE A 113 10.63 -14.68 8.15
CA ILE A 113 10.77 -13.47 8.98
C ILE A 113 9.94 -13.60 10.26
N ASN A 114 8.66 -13.98 10.14
CA ASN A 114 7.79 -14.16 11.28
C ASN A 114 8.21 -15.38 12.11
N ASP A 115 8.22 -15.20 13.43
CA ASP A 115 8.53 -16.24 14.40
C ASP A 115 7.76 -16.00 15.72
N SER A 116 8.11 -16.68 16.81
CA SER A 116 7.44 -16.50 18.12
C SER A 116 7.64 -15.12 18.76
N SER A 117 8.58 -14.34 18.29
CA SER A 117 8.95 -13.02 18.83
C SER A 117 8.68 -11.88 17.85
N ARG A 118 8.40 -12.19 16.58
CA ARG A 118 8.21 -11.21 15.52
C ARG A 118 7.00 -11.61 14.68
N GLU A 119 6.03 -10.72 14.59
CA GLU A 119 4.87 -10.88 13.72
C GLU A 119 4.68 -9.62 12.88
N ILE A 120 4.88 -9.74 11.56
CA ILE A 120 4.60 -8.69 10.59
C ILE A 120 3.31 -9.05 9.88
N PHE A 121 2.31 -8.18 9.98
CA PHE A 121 1.02 -8.30 9.36
C PHE A 121 1.04 -7.64 7.98
N CYS A 122 0.84 -8.43 6.94
CA CYS A 122 1.04 -8.00 5.56
C CYS A 122 -0.25 -7.55 4.88
N GLY A 123 -0.28 -6.31 4.42
CA GLY A 123 -1.25 -5.80 3.46
C GLY A 123 -0.72 -5.85 2.02
N GLY A 124 -1.63 -5.70 1.07
CA GLY A 124 -1.31 -5.59 -0.36
C GLY A 124 -2.17 -4.56 -1.06
N ILE A 125 -1.71 -4.10 -2.24
CA ILE A 125 -2.46 -3.13 -3.04
C ILE A 125 -3.50 -3.85 -3.91
N CYS A 126 -4.70 -3.26 -3.96
CA CYS A 126 -5.81 -3.58 -4.85
C CYS A 126 -6.06 -2.41 -5.79
N ILE A 127 -6.10 -2.68 -7.11
CA ILE A 127 -6.40 -1.67 -8.14
C ILE A 127 -7.68 -2.11 -8.87
N PRO A 128 -8.86 -1.59 -8.48
CA PRO A 128 -10.16 -2.08 -8.96
C PRO A 128 -10.34 -2.02 -10.48
N SER A 129 -9.79 -0.99 -11.13
CA SER A 129 -9.86 -0.82 -12.59
C SER A 129 -8.96 -1.79 -13.38
N ARG A 130 -8.07 -2.52 -12.72
CA ARG A 130 -7.14 -3.44 -13.38
C ARG A 130 -7.83 -4.71 -13.81
N LYS A 131 -7.64 -5.10 -15.08
CA LYS A 131 -8.10 -6.42 -15.58
C LYS A 131 -7.51 -7.54 -14.72
N VAL A 132 -8.30 -8.58 -14.46
CA VAL A 132 -7.93 -9.78 -13.67
C VAL A 132 -7.46 -9.49 -12.23
N GLU A 133 -7.81 -8.35 -11.64
CA GLU A 133 -7.38 -8.00 -10.27
C GLU A 133 -7.91 -9.03 -9.26
N SER A 134 -9.15 -9.49 -9.38
CA SER A 134 -9.73 -10.52 -8.50
C SER A 134 -8.87 -11.78 -8.39
N ALA A 135 -8.36 -12.30 -9.51
CA ALA A 135 -7.46 -13.45 -9.50
C ALA A 135 -6.09 -13.13 -8.85
N ARG A 136 -5.61 -11.89 -9.01
CA ARG A 136 -4.38 -11.43 -8.35
C ARG A 136 -4.56 -11.35 -6.83
N LEU A 137 -5.73 -10.88 -6.35
CA LEU A 137 -6.04 -10.81 -4.92
C LEU A 137 -6.10 -12.21 -4.30
N VAL A 138 -6.73 -13.19 -4.97
CA VAL A 138 -6.72 -14.59 -4.52
C VAL A 138 -5.30 -15.11 -4.38
N LYS A 139 -4.46 -14.94 -5.41
CA LYS A 139 -3.06 -15.37 -5.39
C LYS A 139 -2.25 -14.69 -4.28
N LYS A 140 -2.44 -13.39 -4.07
CA LYS A 140 -1.79 -12.64 -2.98
C LYS A 140 -2.27 -13.13 -1.61
N GLY A 141 -3.58 -13.30 -1.42
CA GLY A 141 -4.14 -13.83 -0.16
C GLY A 141 -3.59 -15.22 0.18
N ALA A 142 -3.44 -16.10 -0.82
CA ALA A 142 -2.83 -17.42 -0.64
C ALA A 142 -1.33 -17.38 -0.33
N SER A 143 -0.65 -16.25 -0.54
CA SER A 143 0.79 -16.09 -0.24
C SER A 143 1.09 -15.47 1.12
N GLY A 144 0.07 -15.12 1.93
CA GLY A 144 0.26 -14.51 3.25
C GLY A 144 -0.18 -13.04 3.35
N ILE A 145 -0.83 -12.49 2.31
CA ILE A 145 -1.47 -11.17 2.43
C ILE A 145 -2.76 -11.30 3.22
N GLU A 146 -2.90 -10.51 4.29
CA GLU A 146 -4.02 -10.58 5.24
C GLU A 146 -5.13 -9.56 4.94
N TYR A 147 -4.80 -8.45 4.29
CA TYR A 147 -5.76 -7.44 3.86
C TYR A 147 -5.29 -6.71 2.60
N PHE A 148 -6.19 -5.97 1.97
CA PHE A 148 -5.87 -5.14 0.83
C PHE A 148 -6.25 -3.69 1.10
N THR A 149 -5.48 -2.74 0.56
CA THR A 149 -5.88 -1.34 0.47
C THR A 149 -6.03 -0.96 -1.00
N THR A 150 -7.10 -0.23 -1.34
CA THR A 150 -7.35 0.13 -2.73
C THR A 150 -6.45 1.30 -3.17
N GLN A 151 -6.26 1.43 -4.50
CA GLN A 151 -5.94 2.74 -5.07
C GLN A 151 -7.07 3.72 -4.72
N VAL A 152 -6.79 5.02 -4.74
CA VAL A 152 -7.80 6.07 -4.47
C VAL A 152 -8.98 5.92 -5.42
N LEU A 153 -10.19 5.95 -4.87
CA LEU A 153 -11.45 5.71 -5.57
C LEU A 153 -12.22 7.02 -5.78
N TYR A 154 -12.70 7.23 -6.99
CA TYR A 154 -13.63 8.30 -7.36
C TYR A 154 -14.90 7.74 -8.03
N ASP A 155 -14.93 6.43 -8.32
CA ASP A 155 -16.07 5.71 -8.87
C ASP A 155 -16.33 4.44 -8.05
N SER A 156 -17.60 4.17 -7.78
CA SER A 156 -18.02 2.97 -7.05
C SER A 156 -18.21 1.74 -7.95
N ASP A 157 -18.39 1.91 -9.24
CA ASP A 157 -18.75 0.80 -10.14
C ASP A 157 -17.62 -0.21 -10.28
N ASP A 158 -16.40 0.27 -10.48
CA ASP A 158 -15.24 -0.60 -10.63
C ASP A 158 -14.97 -1.40 -9.36
N ILE A 159 -15.05 -0.77 -8.18
CA ILE A 159 -14.82 -1.46 -6.91
C ILE A 159 -15.94 -2.48 -6.62
N CYS A 160 -17.19 -2.16 -6.87
CA CYS A 160 -18.31 -3.08 -6.66
C CYS A 160 -18.21 -4.32 -7.58
N LYS A 161 -17.90 -4.12 -8.86
CA LYS A 161 -17.65 -5.21 -9.81
C LYS A 161 -16.46 -6.07 -9.38
N MET A 162 -15.35 -5.43 -9.01
CA MET A 162 -14.14 -6.12 -8.59
C MET A 162 -14.39 -6.96 -7.33
N ILE A 163 -15.07 -6.43 -6.31
CA ILE A 163 -15.42 -7.17 -5.08
C ILE A 163 -16.27 -8.39 -5.42
N SER A 164 -17.31 -8.24 -6.26
CA SER A 164 -18.16 -9.35 -6.67
C SER A 164 -17.37 -10.46 -7.36
N HIS A 165 -16.47 -10.10 -8.27
CA HIS A 165 -15.58 -11.05 -8.95
C HIS A 165 -14.58 -11.70 -7.99
N TYR A 166 -14.07 -10.94 -7.01
CA TYR A 166 -13.15 -11.45 -6.01
C TYR A 166 -13.80 -12.48 -5.09
N MET A 167 -15.02 -12.20 -4.61
CA MET A 167 -15.77 -13.15 -3.80
C MET A 167 -16.04 -14.46 -4.56
N ALA A 168 -16.51 -14.35 -5.82
CA ALA A 168 -16.73 -15.53 -6.67
C ALA A 168 -15.43 -16.32 -6.95
N ALA A 169 -14.31 -15.62 -7.13
CA ALA A 169 -13.01 -16.27 -7.31
C ALA A 169 -12.54 -16.99 -6.05
N CYS A 170 -12.74 -16.38 -4.87
CA CYS A 170 -12.43 -17.03 -3.59
C CYS A 170 -13.29 -18.29 -3.38
N GLU A 171 -14.59 -18.23 -3.64
CA GLU A 171 -15.50 -19.39 -3.54
C GLU A 171 -15.05 -20.53 -4.44
N LYS A 172 -14.69 -20.23 -5.70
CA LYS A 172 -14.18 -21.21 -6.66
C LYS A 172 -12.91 -21.91 -6.17
N GLU A 173 -12.01 -21.16 -5.55
CA GLU A 173 -10.71 -21.69 -5.03
C GLU A 173 -10.85 -22.25 -3.60
N GLY A 174 -12.03 -22.23 -2.99
CA GLY A 174 -12.25 -22.69 -1.63
C GLY A 174 -11.52 -21.87 -0.56
N SER A 175 -11.25 -20.59 -0.84
CA SER A 175 -10.55 -19.66 0.06
C SER A 175 -11.50 -18.60 0.62
N SER A 176 -11.16 -18.05 1.79
CA SER A 176 -11.91 -16.94 2.36
C SER A 176 -11.41 -15.60 1.82
N PRO A 177 -12.32 -14.68 1.43
CA PRO A 177 -11.92 -13.37 0.98
C PRO A 177 -11.27 -12.57 2.12
N LYS A 178 -10.17 -11.90 1.82
CA LYS A 178 -9.50 -10.98 2.73
C LYS A 178 -10.20 -9.64 2.75
N ARG A 179 -10.08 -8.90 3.86
CA ARG A 179 -10.64 -7.55 4.01
C ARG A 179 -10.05 -6.59 2.98
N ILE A 180 -10.87 -5.67 2.48
CA ILE A 180 -10.47 -4.60 1.58
C ILE A 180 -10.74 -3.25 2.25
N LEU A 181 -9.71 -2.45 2.45
CA LEU A 181 -9.80 -1.08 2.93
C LEU A 181 -9.93 -0.15 1.72
N LEU A 182 -11.00 0.65 1.69
CA LEU A 182 -11.27 1.58 0.60
C LEU A 182 -10.55 2.90 0.84
N SER A 183 -9.86 3.39 -0.20
CA SER A 183 -9.08 4.62 -0.12
C SER A 183 -9.81 5.76 -0.82
N PHE A 184 -10.00 6.87 -0.13
CA PHE A 184 -10.59 8.10 -0.65
C PHE A 184 -9.65 9.27 -0.43
N ALA A 185 -9.62 10.22 -1.37
CA ALA A 185 -8.87 11.46 -1.22
C ALA A 185 -9.71 12.64 -1.68
N PRO A 186 -9.75 13.75 -0.93
CA PRO A 186 -10.36 14.97 -1.42
C PRO A 186 -9.52 15.54 -2.55
N VAL A 187 -10.18 16.08 -3.56
CA VAL A 187 -9.52 16.85 -4.62
C VAL A 187 -9.68 18.32 -4.28
N SER A 188 -8.57 19.04 -4.16
CA SER A 188 -8.57 20.43 -3.70
C SER A 188 -8.00 21.42 -4.73
N SER A 189 -7.42 20.95 -5.82
CA SER A 189 -6.84 21.80 -6.87
C SER A 189 -6.47 20.98 -8.11
N ASN A 190 -6.30 21.67 -9.26
CA ASN A 190 -5.82 21.05 -10.50
C ASN A 190 -4.45 20.37 -10.32
N LYS A 191 -3.54 20.94 -9.54
CA LYS A 191 -2.23 20.32 -9.23
C LYS A 191 -2.39 19.02 -8.45
N ASN A 192 -3.41 18.92 -7.62
CA ASN A 192 -3.71 17.70 -6.89
C ASN A 192 -4.26 16.62 -7.83
N ILE A 193 -5.10 17.00 -8.80
CA ILE A 193 -5.57 16.10 -9.88
C ILE A 193 -4.39 15.57 -10.70
N GLU A 194 -3.53 16.44 -11.18
CA GLU A 194 -2.34 16.06 -11.96
C GLU A 194 -1.46 15.06 -11.20
N PHE A 195 -1.26 15.30 -9.90
CA PHE A 195 -0.49 14.39 -9.06
C PHE A 195 -1.19 13.03 -8.86
N LEU A 196 -2.49 13.00 -8.65
CA LEU A 196 -3.25 11.76 -8.53
C LEU A 196 -3.24 10.96 -9.84
N LYS A 197 -3.40 11.64 -10.98
CA LYS A 197 -3.28 11.01 -12.31
C LYS A 197 -1.87 10.47 -12.54
N TRP A 198 -0.84 11.21 -12.14
CA TRP A 198 0.55 10.74 -12.19
C TRP A 198 0.76 9.48 -11.32
N LEU A 199 0.07 9.36 -10.19
CA LEU A 199 0.05 8.13 -9.37
C LEU A 199 -0.75 6.98 -10.00
N GLY A 200 -1.38 7.18 -11.16
CA GLY A 200 -2.20 6.18 -11.84
C GLY A 200 -3.64 6.08 -11.31
N VAL A 201 -4.11 7.09 -10.58
CA VAL A 201 -5.51 7.19 -10.15
C VAL A 201 -6.39 7.54 -11.34
N VAL A 202 -7.49 6.82 -11.53
CA VAL A 202 -8.52 7.15 -12.51
C VAL A 202 -9.49 8.13 -11.88
N ILE A 203 -9.56 9.34 -12.43
CA ILE A 203 -10.50 10.38 -12.01
C ILE A 203 -11.51 10.56 -13.15
N PRO A 204 -12.81 10.39 -12.92
CA PRO A 204 -13.83 10.62 -13.95
C PRO A 204 -13.88 12.09 -14.36
N ASP A 205 -14.13 12.35 -15.66
CA ASP A 205 -14.25 13.72 -16.21
C ASP A 205 -15.29 14.55 -15.44
N SER A 206 -16.43 13.92 -15.06
CA SER A 206 -17.46 14.57 -14.26
C SER A 206 -16.97 15.06 -12.89
N THR A 207 -15.94 14.46 -12.32
CA THR A 207 -15.32 14.90 -11.06
C THR A 207 -14.42 16.11 -11.30
N GLU A 208 -13.76 16.18 -12.45
CA GLU A 208 -12.90 17.32 -12.82
C GLU A 208 -13.71 18.58 -13.12
N ASP A 209 -14.92 18.43 -13.69
CA ASP A 209 -15.81 19.55 -14.00
C ASP A 209 -16.35 20.31 -12.78
N TYR A 210 -16.24 19.71 -11.58
CA TYR A 210 -16.66 20.33 -10.30
C TYR A 210 -15.59 21.19 -9.63
N LEU A 211 -14.39 21.28 -10.20
CA LEU A 211 -13.23 21.98 -9.63
C LEU A 211 -12.81 23.20 -10.45
#